data_d58fca3bff738a7e71d6f87e6dd539fd
#
_entry.id   d58fca3bff738a7e71d6f87e6dd539fd
#
_cell.length_a   1.000
_cell.length_b   1.000
_cell.length_c   1.000
_cell.angle_alpha   90.00
_cell.angle_beta   90.00
_cell.angle_gamma   90.00
#
_symmetry.space_group_name_H-M   'P 1'
#
loop_
_entity.id
_entity.type
_entity.pdbx_description
1 polymer ?
#
loop_
_entity_poly.entity_id
_entity_poly.type
_entity_poly.pdbx_seq_one_letter_code
_entity_poly.pdbx_strand_id
1 'polypeptide(L)'
;NYSDIAWYADVILPESTYLERTDCVQQANGLKPQMFLRRQAVEPRYDTRDGAMILKQIAERIGTGNFFPYENMDELVRWQLEGTGFSMEDFEAKGFVAYGKKQIFMDRRDGLKFKTPSGKIEFKSSLLEDAGFESFPVYEPVTAPSGGKFRLVVGRNALHTHVSTQNNPYLNEICSENELWINTEKAADLGINNGDPVAISSPVGSGEIKAKVTDLIHPEAVFMLHGFGHEAKKASRSYNKGVSDSVLQTNVYDKIGGSPAYHETVVTVKIA
;
A
#
# COMPACT_ATOMS: atom_id res chain seq x y z
N ASN A 1 1.20 15.99 -5.04
CA ASN A 1 1.90 16.53 -3.88
C ASN A 1 3.39 16.33 -4.00
N TYR A 2 4.16 17.26 -3.47
CA TYR A 2 5.60 17.11 -3.33
C TYR A 2 5.88 16.04 -2.26
N SER A 3 6.57 14.98 -2.65
CA SER A 3 6.84 13.82 -1.79
C SER A 3 8.33 13.71 -1.47
N ASP A 4 8.69 12.80 -0.55
CA ASP A 4 10.10 12.54 -0.24
C ASP A 4 10.85 12.02 -1.48
N ILE A 5 10.21 11.20 -2.33
CA ILE A 5 10.81 10.76 -3.60
C ILE A 5 11.06 11.97 -4.50
N ALA A 6 10.12 12.90 -4.62
CA ALA A 6 10.32 14.12 -5.40
C ALA A 6 11.41 15.02 -4.80
N TRP A 7 11.62 14.99 -3.48
CA TRP A 7 12.69 15.73 -2.80
C TRP A 7 14.09 15.24 -3.20
N TYR A 8 14.24 13.93 -3.41
CA TYR A 8 15.51 13.31 -3.82
C TYR A 8 15.68 13.22 -5.35
N ALA A 9 14.65 13.51 -6.13
CA ALA A 9 14.72 13.41 -7.59
C ALA A 9 15.46 14.60 -8.21
N ASP A 10 16.29 14.35 -9.20
CA ASP A 10 16.94 15.39 -10.02
C ASP A 10 15.97 15.95 -11.07
N VAL A 11 15.06 15.13 -11.58
CA VAL A 11 14.05 15.52 -12.56
C VAL A 11 12.67 15.03 -12.10
N ILE A 12 11.69 15.92 -12.15
CA ILE A 12 10.29 15.62 -11.82
C ILE A 12 9.44 15.82 -13.08
N LEU A 13 8.71 14.76 -13.47
CA LEU A 13 7.73 14.80 -14.55
C LEU A 13 6.34 14.75 -13.93
N PRO A 14 5.61 15.88 -13.86
CA PRO A 14 4.35 15.93 -13.14
C PRO A 14 3.24 15.22 -13.92
N GLU A 15 2.55 14.32 -13.22
CA GLU A 15 1.39 13.60 -13.72
C GLU A 15 0.10 14.40 -13.47
N SER A 16 -0.84 14.35 -14.42
CA SER A 16 -2.17 14.93 -14.29
C SER A 16 -2.96 14.25 -13.17
N THR A 17 -3.81 15.01 -12.48
CA THR A 17 -4.69 14.46 -11.44
C THR A 17 -5.81 13.60 -12.08
N TYR A 18 -6.49 12.83 -11.26
CA TYR A 18 -7.48 11.84 -11.73
C TYR A 18 -8.67 12.42 -12.51
N LEU A 19 -9.03 13.70 -12.32
CA LEU A 19 -10.07 14.37 -13.11
C LEU A 19 -9.53 14.98 -14.42
N GLU A 20 -8.24 15.21 -14.49
CA GLU A 20 -7.56 15.88 -15.60
C GLU A 20 -7.05 14.90 -16.66
N ARG A 21 -7.29 13.61 -16.50
CA ARG A 21 -6.82 12.58 -17.44
C ARG A 21 -7.84 11.48 -17.69
N THR A 22 -7.69 10.80 -18.81
CA THR A 22 -8.31 9.49 -19.07
C THR A 22 -7.40 8.40 -18.50
N ASP A 23 -7.96 7.48 -17.70
CA ASP A 23 -7.17 6.35 -17.18
C ASP A 23 -7.17 5.15 -18.14
N CYS A 24 -6.22 4.25 -17.93
CA CYS A 24 -6.26 2.91 -18.46
C CYS A 24 -7.52 2.16 -17.99
N VAL A 25 -7.99 1.20 -18.77
CA VAL A 25 -9.09 0.32 -18.37
C VAL A 25 -8.69 -0.43 -17.09
N GLN A 26 -9.50 -0.33 -16.07
CA GLN A 26 -9.34 -1.00 -14.79
C GLN A 26 -10.31 -2.17 -14.67
N GLN A 27 -9.93 -3.19 -13.92
CA GLN A 27 -10.76 -4.36 -13.65
C GLN A 27 -11.10 -4.45 -12.17
N ALA A 28 -12.37 -4.71 -11.86
CA ALA A 28 -12.80 -5.13 -10.53
C ALA A 28 -13.26 -6.59 -10.59
N ASN A 29 -12.53 -7.43 -9.85
CA ASN A 29 -12.89 -8.83 -9.68
C ASN A 29 -14.00 -8.98 -8.65
N GLY A 30 -14.79 -10.04 -8.75
CA GLY A 30 -15.86 -10.33 -7.79
C GLY A 30 -16.92 -11.24 -8.40
N LEU A 31 -18.06 -11.35 -7.73
CA LEU A 31 -19.20 -12.13 -8.22
C LEU A 31 -19.79 -11.61 -9.54
N LYS A 32 -19.62 -10.31 -9.79
CA LYS A 32 -19.97 -9.66 -11.05
C LYS A 32 -18.76 -8.88 -11.52
N PRO A 33 -17.81 -9.52 -12.19
CA PRO A 33 -16.59 -8.85 -12.64
C PRO A 33 -16.92 -7.76 -13.66
N GLN A 34 -16.25 -6.63 -13.53
CA GLN A 34 -16.51 -5.43 -14.31
C GLN A 34 -15.19 -4.82 -14.78
N MET A 35 -15.23 -4.18 -15.92
CA MET A 35 -14.18 -3.24 -16.37
C MET A 35 -14.70 -1.82 -16.24
N PHE A 36 -13.81 -0.89 -15.86
CA PHE A 36 -14.12 0.51 -15.68
C PHE A 36 -13.22 1.36 -16.56
N LEU A 37 -13.80 2.41 -17.12
CA LEU A 37 -13.07 3.45 -17.83
C LEU A 37 -13.44 4.81 -17.24
N ARG A 38 -12.47 5.51 -16.69
CA ARG A 38 -12.62 6.89 -16.27
C ARG A 38 -12.08 7.82 -17.33
N ARG A 39 -12.94 8.68 -17.87
CA ARG A 39 -12.62 9.69 -18.85
C ARG A 39 -12.15 10.98 -18.17
N GLN A 40 -11.32 11.75 -18.86
CA GLN A 40 -11.01 13.12 -18.47
C GLN A 40 -12.30 13.94 -18.35
N ALA A 41 -12.43 14.67 -17.25
CA ALA A 41 -13.60 15.49 -16.94
C ALA A 41 -13.29 17.00 -17.00
N VAL A 42 -12.05 17.40 -16.78
CA VAL A 42 -11.58 18.80 -16.82
C VAL A 42 -10.22 18.88 -17.51
N GLU A 43 -9.91 20.05 -18.07
CA GLU A 43 -8.58 20.28 -18.63
C GLU A 43 -7.51 20.33 -17.53
N PRO A 44 -6.28 19.85 -17.82
CA PRO A 44 -5.16 19.96 -16.91
C PRO A 44 -4.92 21.44 -16.51
N ARG A 45 -4.85 21.65 -15.22
CA ARG A 45 -4.65 23.01 -14.69
C ARG A 45 -3.23 23.52 -14.86
N TYR A 46 -2.26 22.61 -14.95
CA TYR A 46 -0.83 22.90 -15.03
C TYR A 46 -0.20 22.10 -16.18
N ASP A 47 1.07 22.32 -16.46
CA ASP A 47 1.84 21.52 -17.42
C ASP A 47 2.08 20.12 -16.86
N THR A 48 1.04 19.32 -16.93
CA THR A 48 1.01 17.90 -16.50
C THR A 48 0.56 17.02 -17.66
N ARG A 49 0.84 15.73 -17.58
CA ARG A 49 0.46 14.75 -18.62
C ARG A 49 -0.01 13.46 -17.99
N ASP A 50 -0.72 12.66 -18.76
CA ASP A 50 -1.03 11.28 -18.37
C ASP A 50 0.25 10.47 -18.16
N GLY A 51 0.31 9.68 -17.08
CA GLY A 51 1.50 8.88 -16.75
C GLY A 51 1.88 7.90 -17.86
N ALA A 52 0.91 7.28 -18.54
CA ALA A 52 1.18 6.40 -19.66
C ALA A 52 1.83 7.15 -20.84
N MET A 53 1.42 8.38 -21.11
CA MET A 53 2.00 9.23 -22.15
C MET A 53 3.40 9.72 -21.78
N ILE A 54 3.67 9.99 -20.50
CA ILE A 54 5.02 10.28 -20.01
C ILE A 54 5.95 9.10 -20.29
N LEU A 55 5.53 7.88 -19.93
CA LEU A 55 6.31 6.67 -20.17
C LEU A 55 6.56 6.40 -21.66
N LYS A 56 5.53 6.58 -22.51
CA LYS A 56 5.67 6.47 -23.97
C LYS A 56 6.74 7.44 -24.50
N GLN A 57 6.67 8.71 -24.13
CA GLN A 57 7.61 9.73 -24.58
C GLN A 57 9.06 9.46 -24.13
N ILE A 58 9.23 8.87 -22.94
CA ILE A 58 10.55 8.42 -22.48
C ILE A 58 11.01 7.25 -23.36
N ALA A 59 10.15 6.25 -23.57
CA ALA A 59 10.45 5.06 -24.37
C ALA A 59 10.88 5.42 -25.81
N GLU A 60 10.22 6.38 -26.44
CA GLU A 60 10.60 6.91 -27.75
C GLU A 60 12.00 7.49 -27.76
N ARG A 61 12.36 8.29 -26.74
CA ARG A 61 13.68 8.93 -26.63
C ARG A 61 14.82 7.94 -26.39
N ILE A 62 14.54 6.81 -25.74
CA ILE A 62 15.53 5.75 -25.51
C ILE A 62 15.48 4.63 -26.55
N GLY A 63 14.69 4.81 -27.63
CA GLY A 63 14.65 3.87 -28.76
C GLY A 63 13.78 2.63 -28.56
N THR A 64 12.88 2.64 -27.56
CA THR A 64 11.95 1.52 -27.25
C THR A 64 10.48 1.86 -27.50
N GLY A 65 10.20 2.92 -28.24
CA GLY A 65 8.85 3.41 -28.54
C GLY A 65 7.95 2.40 -29.25
N ASN A 66 8.54 1.46 -29.99
CA ASN A 66 7.82 0.40 -30.72
C ASN A 66 7.00 -0.54 -29.79
N PHE A 67 7.28 -0.56 -28.48
CA PHE A 67 6.49 -1.31 -27.50
C PHE A 67 5.24 -0.55 -27.03
N PHE A 68 5.04 0.68 -27.48
CA PHE A 68 3.90 1.54 -27.14
C PHE A 68 3.11 1.88 -28.40
N PRO A 69 2.27 0.96 -28.92
CA PRO A 69 1.62 1.07 -30.24
C PRO A 69 0.40 2.01 -30.22
N TYR A 70 0.50 3.15 -29.56
CA TYR A 70 -0.56 4.15 -29.41
C TYR A 70 0.03 5.55 -29.33
N GLU A 71 -0.68 6.55 -29.83
CA GLU A 71 -0.25 7.94 -29.84
C GLU A 71 -0.92 8.80 -28.78
N ASN A 72 -2.05 8.36 -28.23
CA ASN A 72 -2.83 9.06 -27.23
C ASN A 72 -3.58 8.07 -26.32
N MET A 73 -4.24 8.60 -25.27
CA MET A 73 -4.95 7.77 -24.29
C MET A 73 -6.14 7.01 -24.89
N ASP A 74 -6.82 7.56 -25.89
CA ASP A 74 -7.94 6.89 -26.55
C ASP A 74 -7.45 5.67 -27.36
N GLU A 75 -6.32 5.79 -28.03
CA GLU A 75 -5.68 4.67 -28.71
C GLU A 75 -5.16 3.61 -27.73
N LEU A 76 -4.57 4.03 -26.60
CA LEU A 76 -4.18 3.12 -25.54
C LEU A 76 -5.38 2.31 -25.02
N VAL A 77 -6.50 2.96 -24.76
CA VAL A 77 -7.72 2.28 -24.30
C VAL A 77 -8.24 1.30 -25.37
N ARG A 78 -8.26 1.71 -26.65
CA ARG A 78 -8.65 0.78 -27.75
C ARG A 78 -7.73 -0.42 -27.82
N TRP A 79 -6.42 -0.20 -27.72
CA TRP A 79 -5.43 -1.28 -27.70
C TRP A 79 -5.64 -2.23 -26.49
N GLN A 80 -5.92 -1.71 -25.29
CA GLN A 80 -6.26 -2.54 -24.15
C GLN A 80 -7.54 -3.36 -24.33
N LEU A 81 -8.49 -2.87 -25.13
CA LEU A 81 -9.77 -3.55 -25.37
C LEU A 81 -9.69 -4.58 -26.52
N GLU A 82 -8.62 -4.60 -27.29
CA GLU A 82 -8.45 -5.58 -28.37
C GLU A 82 -8.64 -7.02 -27.88
N GLY A 83 -9.44 -7.79 -28.59
CA GLY A 83 -9.74 -9.18 -28.27
C GLY A 83 -10.67 -9.40 -27.06
N THR A 84 -11.10 -8.34 -26.36
CA THR A 84 -12.04 -8.46 -25.23
C THR A 84 -13.50 -8.59 -25.68
N GLY A 85 -13.83 -8.14 -26.87
CA GLY A 85 -15.19 -8.03 -27.39
C GLY A 85 -15.94 -6.79 -26.92
N PHE A 86 -15.25 -5.83 -26.28
CA PHE A 86 -15.77 -4.53 -25.87
C PHE A 86 -15.08 -3.40 -26.61
N SER A 87 -15.79 -2.28 -26.73
CA SER A 87 -15.30 -1.02 -27.31
C SER A 87 -15.39 0.12 -26.32
N MET A 88 -14.86 1.29 -26.67
CA MET A 88 -14.97 2.49 -25.82
C MET A 88 -16.41 2.94 -25.63
N GLU A 89 -17.24 2.79 -26.65
CA GLU A 89 -18.65 3.17 -26.66
C GLU A 89 -19.48 2.38 -25.65
N ASP A 90 -19.08 1.15 -25.34
CA ASP A 90 -19.75 0.33 -24.32
C ASP A 90 -19.66 0.94 -22.92
N PHE A 91 -18.65 1.80 -22.66
CA PHE A 91 -18.46 2.49 -21.39
C PHE A 91 -19.18 3.83 -21.29
N GLU A 92 -19.63 4.44 -22.39
CA GLU A 92 -20.15 5.81 -22.42
C GLU A 92 -21.34 6.03 -21.49
N ALA A 93 -22.26 5.06 -21.45
CA ALA A 93 -23.51 5.22 -20.67
C ALA A 93 -23.31 5.14 -19.14
N LYS A 94 -22.32 4.36 -18.67
CA LYS A 94 -22.18 4.00 -17.23
C LYS A 94 -20.76 4.11 -16.69
N GLY A 95 -19.77 4.29 -17.54
CA GLY A 95 -18.35 4.23 -17.16
C GLY A 95 -17.84 2.82 -16.85
N PHE A 96 -18.66 1.79 -16.98
CA PHE A 96 -18.27 0.40 -16.76
C PHE A 96 -19.06 -0.60 -17.62
N VAL A 97 -18.46 -1.77 -17.83
CA VAL A 97 -19.10 -2.93 -18.44
C VAL A 97 -18.91 -4.18 -17.59
N ALA A 98 -19.92 -5.04 -17.53
CA ALA A 98 -19.85 -6.34 -16.89
C ALA A 98 -19.44 -7.39 -17.95
N TYR A 99 -18.38 -8.17 -17.69
CA TYR A 99 -17.86 -9.12 -18.66
C TYR A 99 -18.01 -10.59 -18.25
N GLY A 100 -18.40 -10.88 -17.03
CA GLY A 100 -18.65 -12.25 -16.58
C GLY A 100 -20.02 -12.78 -17.00
N LYS A 101 -20.03 -13.92 -17.68
CA LYS A 101 -21.29 -14.58 -18.10
C LYS A 101 -21.98 -15.35 -16.99
N LYS A 102 -21.25 -15.76 -15.96
CA LYS A 102 -21.78 -16.52 -14.80
C LYS A 102 -21.15 -16.00 -13.50
N GLN A 103 -21.97 -15.90 -12.48
CA GLN A 103 -21.47 -15.76 -11.12
C GLN A 103 -20.81 -17.08 -10.69
N ILE A 104 -19.67 -16.99 -10.03
CA ILE A 104 -18.99 -18.12 -9.44
C ILE A 104 -19.47 -18.25 -7.99
N PHE A 105 -20.24 -19.29 -7.70
CA PHE A 105 -20.69 -19.63 -6.36
C PHE A 105 -19.93 -20.85 -5.86
N MET A 106 -19.59 -20.86 -4.59
CA MET A 106 -18.87 -21.98 -3.96
C MET A 106 -19.72 -23.25 -3.84
N ASP A 107 -21.05 -23.10 -3.95
CA ASP A 107 -22.04 -24.19 -3.85
C ASP A 107 -22.39 -24.84 -5.22
N ARG A 108 -21.63 -24.58 -6.26
CA ARG A 108 -21.90 -25.17 -7.58
C ARG A 108 -21.89 -26.69 -7.51
N ARG A 109 -23.01 -27.30 -7.90
CA ARG A 109 -23.21 -28.75 -7.89
C ARG A 109 -22.48 -29.47 -9.02
N ASP A 110 -22.14 -28.79 -10.12
CA ASP A 110 -21.37 -29.31 -11.25
C ASP A 110 -19.86 -29.42 -10.96
N GLY A 111 -19.48 -29.18 -9.71
CA GLY A 111 -18.10 -29.28 -9.22
C GLY A 111 -17.21 -28.09 -9.59
N LEU A 112 -16.24 -27.82 -8.74
CA LEU A 112 -15.17 -26.86 -9.00
C LEU A 112 -13.99 -27.59 -9.61
N LYS A 113 -13.40 -27.01 -10.66
CA LYS A 113 -12.13 -27.45 -11.22
C LYS A 113 -11.01 -26.60 -10.67
N PHE A 114 -10.03 -27.20 -10.08
CA PHE A 114 -8.85 -26.56 -9.51
C PHE A 114 -7.65 -26.74 -10.43
N LYS A 115 -6.82 -25.70 -10.55
CA LYS A 115 -5.56 -25.73 -11.30
C LYS A 115 -4.42 -26.28 -10.42
N THR A 116 -4.64 -27.41 -9.80
CA THR A 116 -3.68 -28.13 -8.97
C THR A 116 -3.28 -29.43 -9.68
N PRO A 117 -2.15 -30.06 -9.36
CA PRO A 117 -1.76 -31.35 -9.94
C PRO A 117 -2.84 -32.43 -9.81
N SER A 118 -3.55 -32.49 -8.69
CA SER A 118 -4.64 -33.43 -8.46
C SER A 118 -5.99 -33.02 -9.07
N GLY A 119 -6.15 -31.78 -9.49
CA GLY A 119 -7.42 -31.19 -9.91
C GLY A 119 -8.41 -30.97 -8.76
N LYS A 120 -7.97 -31.11 -7.50
CA LYS A 120 -8.74 -30.96 -6.26
C LYS A 120 -8.12 -29.88 -5.38
N ILE A 121 -8.79 -29.52 -4.28
CA ILE A 121 -8.15 -28.74 -3.20
C ILE A 121 -7.06 -29.61 -2.58
N GLU A 122 -5.83 -29.12 -2.56
CA GLU A 122 -4.68 -29.81 -1.98
C GLU A 122 -4.35 -29.19 -0.63
N PHE A 123 -4.45 -29.98 0.44
CA PHE A 123 -3.97 -29.60 1.77
C PHE A 123 -2.47 -29.88 1.94
N LYS A 124 -1.96 -30.89 1.24
CA LYS A 124 -0.54 -31.18 1.08
C LYS A 124 -0.15 -30.81 -0.35
N SER A 125 0.83 -29.93 -0.50
CA SER A 125 1.28 -29.44 -1.80
C SER A 125 2.52 -30.21 -2.27
N SER A 126 2.39 -31.00 -3.31
CA SER A 126 3.54 -31.61 -3.98
C SER A 126 4.48 -30.60 -4.60
N LEU A 127 3.96 -29.47 -5.08
CA LEU A 127 4.79 -28.39 -5.66
C LEU A 127 5.72 -27.75 -4.63
N LEU A 128 5.27 -27.59 -3.37
CA LEU A 128 6.13 -27.10 -2.29
C LEU A 128 7.17 -28.14 -1.90
N GLU A 129 6.80 -29.42 -1.83
CA GLU A 129 7.71 -30.53 -1.54
C GLU A 129 8.83 -30.62 -2.60
N ASP A 130 8.47 -30.55 -3.88
CA ASP A 130 9.42 -30.54 -5.01
C ASP A 130 10.35 -29.32 -4.99
N ALA A 131 9.89 -28.18 -4.45
CA ALA A 131 10.67 -26.96 -4.26
C ALA A 131 11.50 -26.95 -2.97
N GLY A 132 11.48 -28.03 -2.18
CA GLY A 132 12.25 -28.17 -0.94
C GLY A 132 11.64 -27.46 0.28
N PHE A 133 10.35 -27.14 0.22
CA PHE A 133 9.60 -26.59 1.36
C PHE A 133 8.75 -27.68 2.03
N GLU A 134 8.30 -27.40 3.26
CA GLU A 134 7.31 -28.23 3.92
C GLU A 134 6.03 -28.29 3.07
N SER A 135 5.61 -29.48 2.69
CA SER A 135 4.43 -29.69 1.84
C SER A 135 3.11 -29.42 2.55
N PHE A 136 3.13 -29.34 3.88
CA PHE A 136 2.00 -29.06 4.74
C PHE A 136 2.34 -27.90 5.68
N PRO A 137 1.50 -26.85 5.77
CA PRO A 137 1.79 -25.72 6.63
C PRO A 137 1.79 -26.15 8.11
N VAL A 138 2.91 -25.92 8.78
CA VAL A 138 3.07 -26.16 10.23
C VAL A 138 3.02 -24.82 10.94
N TYR A 139 2.25 -24.75 12.03
CA TYR A 139 2.22 -23.55 12.86
C TYR A 139 3.52 -23.41 13.64
N GLU A 140 4.21 -22.30 13.42
CA GLU A 140 5.35 -21.87 14.22
C GLU A 140 4.89 -20.72 15.14
N PRO A 141 4.98 -20.89 16.47
CA PRO A 141 4.58 -19.85 17.39
C PRO A 141 5.49 -18.63 17.25
N VAL A 142 4.88 -17.46 17.15
CA VAL A 142 5.62 -16.20 17.13
C VAL A 142 6.24 -15.96 18.50
N THR A 143 7.55 -15.70 18.53
CA THR A 143 8.26 -15.42 19.78
C THR A 143 7.78 -14.11 20.40
N ALA A 144 7.29 -14.17 21.63
CA ALA A 144 6.90 -12.97 22.37
C ALA A 144 8.13 -12.07 22.64
N PRO A 145 7.99 -10.75 22.54
CA PRO A 145 9.04 -9.83 22.94
C PRO A 145 9.41 -10.03 24.41
N SER A 146 10.70 -9.94 24.75
CA SER A 146 11.21 -10.11 26.12
C SER A 146 12.20 -8.98 26.45
N GLY A 147 12.54 -8.85 27.75
CA GLY A 147 13.55 -7.89 28.19
C GLY A 147 13.16 -6.42 27.99
N GLY A 148 11.89 -6.07 28.20
CA GLY A 148 11.40 -4.69 28.06
C GLY A 148 11.25 -4.22 26.61
N LYS A 149 11.18 -5.17 25.67
CA LYS A 149 10.92 -4.90 24.26
C LYS A 149 9.44 -5.07 23.95
N PHE A 150 9.02 -4.47 22.85
CA PHE A 150 7.64 -4.49 22.36
C PHE A 150 7.59 -4.93 20.90
N ARG A 151 6.52 -5.58 20.51
CA ARG A 151 6.19 -5.80 19.10
C ARG A 151 5.65 -4.51 18.51
N LEU A 152 6.22 -4.05 17.41
CA LEU A 152 5.71 -2.90 16.70
C LEU A 152 4.55 -3.31 15.80
N VAL A 153 3.35 -2.81 16.12
CA VAL A 153 2.16 -2.92 15.27
C VAL A 153 2.01 -1.64 14.48
N VAL A 154 1.93 -1.74 13.18
CA VAL A 154 1.76 -0.61 12.27
C VAL A 154 0.37 -0.67 11.64
N GLY A 155 -0.35 0.42 11.61
CA GLY A 155 -1.70 0.46 11.09
C GLY A 155 -2.09 1.77 10.44
N ARG A 156 -3.37 1.90 10.10
CA ARG A 156 -3.94 3.07 9.44
C ARG A 156 -5.09 3.64 10.25
N ASN A 157 -5.37 4.92 10.05
CA ASN A 157 -6.62 5.54 10.48
C ASN A 157 -7.53 5.81 9.27
N ALA A 158 -8.76 6.19 9.54
CA ALA A 158 -9.73 6.53 8.51
C ALA A 158 -9.51 7.91 7.85
N LEU A 159 -8.60 8.73 8.40
CA LEU A 159 -8.38 10.11 7.96
C LEU A 159 -7.37 10.20 6.81
N HIS A 160 -6.28 9.43 6.89
CA HIS A 160 -5.19 9.53 5.94
C HIS A 160 -5.09 8.33 5.02
N THR A 161 -4.85 8.59 3.73
CA THR A 161 -4.54 7.59 2.71
C THR A 161 -3.03 7.50 2.55
N HIS A 162 -2.40 6.62 3.32
CA HIS A 162 -0.94 6.48 3.38
C HIS A 162 -0.24 7.85 3.52
N VAL A 163 0.78 8.10 2.72
CA VAL A 163 1.54 9.35 2.65
C VAL A 163 0.85 10.44 1.83
N SER A 164 -0.21 10.12 1.09
CA SER A 164 -0.74 11.00 0.05
C SER A 164 -1.52 12.20 0.58
N THR A 165 -2.10 12.11 1.77
CA THR A 165 -3.07 13.09 2.28
C THR A 165 -2.60 13.89 3.50
N GLN A 166 -1.42 13.62 4.05
CA GLN A 166 -0.95 14.27 5.28
C GLN A 166 -0.63 15.74 5.09
N ASN A 167 -0.35 16.17 3.85
CA ASN A 167 -0.19 17.58 3.53
C ASN A 167 -1.51 18.29 3.19
N ASN A 168 -2.67 17.59 3.26
CA ASN A 168 -3.99 18.16 3.09
C ASN A 168 -4.35 18.99 4.35
N PRO A 169 -4.72 20.30 4.21
CA PRO A 169 -4.95 21.16 5.35
C PRO A 169 -6.05 20.68 6.29
N TYR A 170 -7.18 20.22 5.75
CA TYR A 170 -8.33 19.78 6.54
C TYR A 170 -8.05 18.49 7.34
N LEU A 171 -7.36 17.54 6.74
CA LEU A 171 -7.03 16.29 7.41
C LEU A 171 -5.88 16.46 8.40
N ASN A 172 -4.93 17.34 8.09
CA ASN A 172 -3.82 17.67 8.97
C ASN A 172 -4.26 18.40 10.24
N GLU A 173 -5.35 19.20 10.21
CA GLU A 173 -5.93 19.81 11.41
C GLU A 173 -6.43 18.77 12.41
N ILE A 174 -6.90 17.63 11.94
CA ILE A 174 -7.44 16.55 12.80
C ILE A 174 -6.33 15.60 13.26
N CYS A 175 -5.38 15.27 12.36
CA CYS A 175 -4.29 14.34 12.65
C CYS A 175 -3.00 14.83 11.95
N SER A 176 -2.21 15.62 12.64
CA SER A 176 -1.01 16.28 12.10
C SER A 176 0.26 15.42 12.19
N GLU A 177 0.30 14.47 13.14
CA GLU A 177 1.46 13.60 13.40
C GLU A 177 0.98 12.25 13.92
N ASN A 178 1.82 11.23 13.85
CA ASN A 178 1.55 9.97 14.52
C ASN A 178 2.07 10.00 15.97
N GLU A 179 1.46 9.13 16.77
CA GLU A 179 1.83 8.91 18.17
C GLU A 179 2.14 7.43 18.36
N LEU A 180 2.98 7.11 19.33
CA LEU A 180 3.25 5.75 19.77
C LEU A 180 2.26 5.35 20.85
N TRP A 181 1.32 4.46 20.53
CA TRP A 181 0.41 3.93 21.54
C TRP A 181 1.13 2.90 22.40
N ILE A 182 1.08 3.10 23.67
CA ILE A 182 1.68 2.22 24.67
C ILE A 182 0.66 1.91 25.77
N ASN A 183 0.63 0.65 26.22
CA ASN A 183 -0.29 0.21 27.27
C ASN A 183 -0.06 0.97 28.57
N THR A 184 -1.13 1.29 29.30
CA THR A 184 -1.10 2.12 30.51
C THR A 184 -0.19 1.53 31.59
N GLU A 185 -0.25 0.21 31.83
CA GLU A 185 0.61 -0.47 32.81
C GLU A 185 2.09 -0.37 32.41
N LYS A 186 2.39 -0.63 31.11
CA LYS A 186 3.77 -0.58 30.61
C LYS A 186 4.34 0.83 30.53
N ALA A 187 3.50 1.82 30.27
CA ALA A 187 3.90 3.22 30.34
C ALA A 187 4.30 3.60 31.78
N ALA A 188 3.51 3.18 32.78
CA ALA A 188 3.83 3.40 34.20
C ALA A 188 5.13 2.69 34.60
N ASP A 189 5.35 1.44 34.21
CA ASP A 189 6.60 0.69 34.46
C ASP A 189 7.84 1.41 33.89
N LEU A 190 7.69 2.14 32.78
CA LEU A 190 8.77 2.90 32.15
C LEU A 190 8.84 4.38 32.58
N GLY A 191 7.93 4.84 33.41
CA GLY A 191 7.83 6.24 33.85
C GLY A 191 7.36 7.19 32.73
N ILE A 192 6.65 6.68 31.74
CA ILE A 192 6.16 7.44 30.55
C ILE A 192 4.75 7.96 30.83
N ASN A 193 4.54 9.26 30.67
CA ASN A 193 3.22 9.89 30.73
C ASN A 193 2.66 10.11 29.32
N ASN A 194 1.34 10.31 29.25
CA ASN A 194 0.69 10.64 27.99
C ASN A 194 1.21 11.97 27.42
N GLY A 195 1.68 11.96 26.19
CA GLY A 195 2.25 13.12 25.49
C GLY A 195 3.76 13.28 25.66
N ASP A 196 4.42 12.49 26.51
CA ASP A 196 5.88 12.56 26.67
C ASP A 196 6.59 12.21 25.35
N PRO A 197 7.72 12.88 25.03
CA PRO A 197 8.58 12.45 23.96
C PRO A 197 9.28 11.13 24.36
N VAL A 198 9.23 10.16 23.48
CA VAL A 198 9.87 8.85 23.67
C VAL A 198 10.75 8.49 22.49
N ALA A 199 11.91 7.94 22.78
CA ALA A 199 12.78 7.33 21.78
C ALA A 199 12.31 5.90 21.50
N ILE A 200 11.99 5.60 20.24
CA ILE A 200 11.71 4.25 19.75
C ILE A 200 12.88 3.77 18.91
N SER A 201 13.32 2.54 19.10
CA SER A 201 14.42 1.97 18.31
C SER A 201 14.24 0.50 18.04
N SER A 202 14.71 0.10 16.85
CA SER A 202 14.83 -1.28 16.38
C SER A 202 16.29 -1.59 16.04
N PRO A 203 16.65 -2.82 15.63
CA PRO A 203 18.00 -3.11 15.16
C PRO A 203 18.46 -2.32 13.92
N VAL A 204 17.52 -1.73 13.16
CA VAL A 204 17.80 -1.08 11.86
C VAL A 204 17.61 0.43 11.90
N GLY A 205 16.93 0.98 12.90
CA GLY A 205 16.72 2.43 12.99
C GLY A 205 16.07 2.88 14.27
N SER A 206 15.92 4.21 14.40
CA SER A 206 15.34 4.85 15.57
C SER A 206 14.64 6.16 15.20
N GLY A 207 13.81 6.66 16.12
CA GLY A 207 13.15 7.95 16.01
C GLY A 207 12.63 8.44 17.35
N GLU A 208 12.21 9.69 17.42
CA GLU A 208 11.56 10.31 18.57
C GLU A 208 10.10 10.61 18.23
N ILE A 209 9.18 10.15 19.05
CA ILE A 209 7.73 10.21 18.84
C ILE A 209 7.01 10.48 20.15
N LYS A 210 5.84 11.13 20.13
CA LYS A 210 5.03 11.33 21.33
C LYS A 210 4.33 10.04 21.75
N ALA A 211 4.35 9.76 23.05
CA ALA A 211 3.63 8.65 23.63
C ALA A 211 2.12 8.94 23.73
N LYS A 212 1.29 7.97 23.36
CA LYS A 212 -0.13 7.92 23.67
C LYS A 212 -0.40 6.77 24.61
N VAL A 213 -0.58 7.06 25.88
CA VAL A 213 -0.87 6.07 26.92
C VAL A 213 -2.33 5.65 26.81
N THR A 214 -2.59 4.35 26.62
CA THR A 214 -3.94 3.83 26.36
C THR A 214 -4.06 2.32 26.64
N ASP A 215 -5.22 1.88 27.11
CA ASP A 215 -5.54 0.46 27.29
C ASP A 215 -5.99 -0.24 25.98
N LEU A 216 -6.02 0.48 24.87
CA LEU A 216 -6.41 -0.06 23.56
C LEU A 216 -5.31 -0.88 22.86
N ILE A 217 -4.13 -1.00 23.47
CA ILE A 217 -3.01 -1.80 22.96
C ILE A 217 -2.58 -2.84 23.99
N HIS A 218 -2.21 -4.04 23.51
CA HIS A 218 -1.70 -5.13 24.36
C HIS A 218 -0.39 -4.73 25.07
N PRO A 219 -0.15 -5.15 26.33
CA PRO A 219 1.07 -4.81 27.07
C PRO A 219 2.40 -5.18 26.40
N GLU A 220 2.42 -6.21 25.55
CA GLU A 220 3.61 -6.65 24.80
C GLU A 220 3.79 -5.96 23.45
N ALA A 221 2.89 -5.03 23.09
CA ALA A 221 2.91 -4.35 21.80
C ALA A 221 2.87 -2.83 21.97
N VAL A 222 3.41 -2.14 20.97
CA VAL A 222 3.19 -0.71 20.74
C VAL A 222 2.64 -0.52 19.32
N PHE A 223 1.84 0.51 19.11
CA PHE A 223 1.23 0.79 17.82
C PHE A 223 1.60 2.17 17.33
N MET A 224 1.82 2.31 16.03
CA MET A 224 1.95 3.62 15.39
C MET A 224 1.24 3.66 14.04
N LEU A 225 0.78 4.85 13.69
CA LEU A 225 0.17 5.07 12.37
C LEU A 225 1.24 5.13 11.29
N HIS A 226 0.96 4.43 10.18
CA HIS A 226 1.77 4.43 8.97
C HIS A 226 1.71 5.76 8.23
N GLY A 227 2.83 6.11 7.59
CA GLY A 227 2.88 7.13 6.56
C GLY A 227 3.32 8.52 7.02
N PHE A 228 3.83 8.66 8.24
CA PHE A 228 4.39 9.91 8.79
C PHE A 228 5.92 9.96 8.71
N GLY A 229 6.52 11.02 9.24
CA GLY A 229 7.98 11.19 9.29
C GLY A 229 8.58 11.64 7.96
N HIS A 230 7.90 12.55 7.25
CA HIS A 230 8.37 13.11 5.98
C HIS A 230 9.58 14.02 6.15
N GLU A 231 10.58 13.84 5.29
CA GLU A 231 11.81 14.63 5.25
C GLU A 231 11.80 15.71 4.18
N ALA A 232 10.85 15.67 3.25
CA ALA A 232 10.71 16.64 2.17
C ALA A 232 10.35 18.03 2.72
N LYS A 233 11.30 18.96 2.76
CA LYS A 233 11.10 20.33 3.29
C LYS A 233 10.00 21.11 2.59
N LYS A 234 9.66 20.79 1.34
CA LYS A 234 8.55 21.40 0.59
C LYS A 234 7.18 20.81 0.94
N ALA A 235 7.11 19.71 1.68
CA ALA A 235 5.86 19.17 2.23
C ALA A 235 5.47 19.98 3.48
N SER A 236 4.99 21.18 3.29
CA SER A 236 4.88 22.27 4.28
C SER A 236 4.16 21.93 5.58
N ARG A 237 3.19 20.97 5.55
CA ARG A 237 2.42 20.58 6.74
C ARG A 237 2.90 19.26 7.34
N SER A 238 3.35 18.34 6.51
CA SER A 238 3.78 17.00 6.93
C SER A 238 5.30 16.88 7.17
N TYR A 239 6.07 17.91 6.81
CA TYR A 239 7.52 17.94 7.05
C TYR A 239 7.85 17.81 8.54
N ASN A 240 8.70 16.86 8.86
CA ASN A 240 9.21 16.60 10.22
C ASN A 240 8.09 16.42 11.26
N LYS A 241 7.01 15.73 10.88
CA LYS A 241 5.90 15.40 11.76
C LYS A 241 5.86 13.89 12.02
N GLY A 242 5.98 13.54 13.31
CA GLY A 242 6.02 12.14 13.74
C GLY A 242 7.24 11.36 13.22
N VAL A 243 7.14 10.05 13.19
CA VAL A 243 8.21 9.12 12.81
C VAL A 243 7.72 8.19 11.68
N SER A 244 8.59 7.94 10.72
CA SER A 244 8.34 6.92 9.69
C SER A 244 8.50 5.52 10.30
N ASP A 245 7.47 4.70 10.19
CA ASP A 245 7.53 3.29 10.58
C ASP A 245 8.55 2.51 9.73
N SER A 246 8.76 2.92 8.49
CA SER A 246 9.69 2.24 7.56
C SER A 246 11.15 2.26 8.03
N VAL A 247 11.58 3.28 8.78
CA VAL A 247 12.95 3.33 9.31
C VAL A 247 13.17 2.34 10.46
N LEU A 248 12.11 1.85 11.07
CA LEU A 248 12.13 0.90 12.19
C LEU A 248 11.96 -0.55 11.73
N GLN A 249 11.36 -0.79 10.56
CA GLN A 249 10.95 -2.12 10.14
C GLN A 249 12.14 -2.96 9.73
N THR A 250 12.23 -4.16 10.31
CA THR A 250 13.21 -5.17 9.90
C THR A 250 12.76 -5.81 8.59
N ASN A 251 13.72 -6.13 7.72
CA ASN A 251 13.45 -6.72 6.42
C ASN A 251 13.22 -8.23 6.55
N VAL A 252 12.14 -8.61 7.24
CA VAL A 252 11.68 -10.00 7.34
C VAL A 252 10.58 -10.23 6.32
N TYR A 253 10.66 -11.33 5.60
CA TYR A 253 9.69 -11.70 4.57
C TYR A 253 9.45 -13.21 4.55
N ASP A 254 8.26 -13.59 4.09
CA ASP A 254 7.90 -14.97 3.83
C ASP A 254 8.73 -15.52 2.66
N LYS A 255 9.31 -16.69 2.86
CA LYS A 255 10.23 -17.31 1.90
C LYS A 255 9.55 -17.86 0.65
N ILE A 256 8.25 -18.09 0.69
CA ILE A 256 7.47 -18.66 -0.42
C ILE A 256 6.85 -17.55 -1.26
N GLY A 257 6.07 -16.68 -0.63
CA GLY A 257 5.32 -15.62 -1.29
C GLY A 257 6.02 -14.28 -1.33
N GLY A 258 7.13 -14.10 -0.58
CA GLY A 258 7.85 -12.84 -0.49
C GLY A 258 7.09 -11.75 0.26
N SER A 259 6.02 -12.08 0.97
CA SER A 259 5.22 -11.11 1.72
C SER A 259 6.01 -10.55 2.90
N PRO A 260 6.07 -9.21 3.07
CA PRO A 260 6.79 -8.59 4.17
C PRO A 260 6.04 -8.81 5.49
N ALA A 261 6.81 -9.16 6.53
CA ALA A 261 6.30 -9.39 7.88
C ALA A 261 6.35 -8.10 8.71
N TYR A 262 5.50 -7.14 8.37
CA TYR A 262 5.49 -5.80 8.98
C TYR A 262 5.32 -5.78 10.49
N HIS A 263 4.66 -6.78 11.07
CA HIS A 263 4.39 -6.85 12.51
C HIS A 263 5.38 -7.75 13.28
N GLU A 264 6.45 -8.19 12.63
CA GLU A 264 7.52 -8.98 13.28
C GLU A 264 8.68 -8.13 13.78
N THR A 265 8.62 -6.82 13.59
CA THR A 265 9.62 -5.90 14.13
C THR A 265 9.45 -5.76 15.64
N VAL A 266 10.57 -5.94 16.36
CA VAL A 266 10.65 -5.75 17.81
C VAL A 266 11.43 -4.48 18.11
N VAL A 267 10.87 -3.64 18.98
CA VAL A 267 11.41 -2.32 19.33
C VAL A 267 11.63 -2.17 20.83
N THR A 268 12.50 -1.24 21.19
CA THR A 268 12.62 -0.70 22.57
C THR A 268 12.02 0.70 22.61
N VAL A 269 11.47 1.06 23.76
CA VAL A 269 10.90 2.39 24.03
C VAL A 269 11.52 2.93 25.32
N LYS A 270 11.95 4.20 25.31
CA LYS A 270 12.52 4.90 26.46
C LYS A 270 12.07 6.35 26.43
N ILE A 271 12.07 7.02 27.57
CA ILE A 271 11.94 8.50 27.61
C ILE A 271 13.09 9.10 26.79
N ALA A 272 12.78 10.09 25.93
CA ALA A 272 13.74 10.75 25.04
C ALA A 272 14.70 11.67 25.81
#